data_656f17fc431b8211c66e388789057ed2
#
_entry.id   656f17fc431b8211c66e388789057ed2
#
_cell.length_a   1.000
_cell.length_b   1.000
_cell.length_c   1.000
_cell.angle_alpha   90.00
_cell.angle_beta   90.00
_cell.angle_gamma   90.00
#
_symmetry.space_group_name_H-M   'P 1'
#
loop_
_entity.id
_entity.type
_entity.pdbx_description
1 polymer ?
#
loop_
_entity_poly.entity_id
_entity_poly.type
_entity_poly.pdbx_seq_one_letter_code
_entity_poly.pdbx_strand_id
1 'polypeptide(L)'
;MNNIHNESPDDQDVVDFAALNDSNLNRWWIDAFTTGKYPQNLVDCYGEMLSRVVMPGDEKLLIAAPDFLGINYYCDGFVRAPRPEDKPAIEGGFMPFPQRVDGSSPAHLTNDLTAMGWVVTPEGLGNLVKRVHKDWPSIPYLVITENGSSYDDVKVNGEVIDTKRTAYLVAHLQSLQNAISDGAPVKGYFAWSLLDNFEWAEGYAKRFGIVHVDYQTFERTPKMSFKRYKEIIAANTAI
;
A
#
# COMPACT_ATOMS: atom_id res chain seq x y z
N MET A 1 2.63 0.75 3.00
CA MET A 1 2.03 1.94 3.66
C MET A 1 0.76 2.35 2.94
N ASN A 2 -0.23 2.91 3.66
CA ASN A 2 -1.51 3.33 3.08
C ASN A 2 -1.95 4.65 3.70
N ASN A 3 -2.69 5.47 2.96
CA ASN A 3 -3.54 6.47 3.62
C ASN A 3 -4.74 5.75 4.25
N ILE A 4 -5.20 6.24 5.39
CA ILE A 4 -6.40 5.71 6.05
C ILE A 4 -7.49 6.77 5.96
N HIS A 5 -8.54 6.47 5.22
CA HIS A 5 -9.68 7.36 5.03
C HIS A 5 -10.79 6.99 6.02
N ASN A 6 -11.32 7.99 6.71
CA ASN A 6 -12.47 7.85 7.59
C ASN A 6 -13.76 8.23 6.84
N GLU A 7 -14.66 7.27 6.65
CA GLU A 7 -15.97 7.47 6.01
C GLU A 7 -17.08 7.88 6.99
N SER A 8 -16.75 8.01 8.27
CA SER A 8 -17.67 8.43 9.33
C SER A 8 -17.00 9.52 10.20
N PRO A 9 -16.70 10.70 9.62
CA PRO A 9 -15.90 11.73 10.30
C PRO A 9 -16.58 12.35 11.52
N ASP A 10 -17.89 12.23 11.65
CA ASP A 10 -18.68 12.73 12.80
C ASP A 10 -18.72 11.72 13.96
N ASP A 11 -18.22 10.50 13.76
CA ASP A 11 -18.15 9.46 14.77
C ASP A 11 -16.76 9.43 15.41
N GLN A 12 -16.64 9.86 16.66
CA GLN A 12 -15.36 9.97 17.35
C GLN A 12 -14.66 8.61 17.50
N ASP A 13 -15.40 7.54 17.73
CA ASP A 13 -14.81 6.20 17.84
C ASP A 13 -14.16 5.76 16.51
N VAL A 14 -14.76 6.16 15.38
CA VAL A 14 -14.20 5.88 14.04
C VAL A 14 -12.99 6.77 13.76
N VAL A 15 -13.01 8.03 14.20
CA VAL A 15 -11.83 8.93 14.12
C VAL A 15 -10.65 8.34 14.87
N ASP A 16 -10.88 7.92 16.11
CA ASP A 16 -9.83 7.33 16.96
C ASP A 16 -9.32 6.01 16.38
N PHE A 17 -10.22 5.19 15.82
CA PHE A 17 -9.86 3.95 15.16
C PHE A 17 -9.05 4.18 13.87
N ALA A 18 -9.39 5.20 13.07
CA ALA A 18 -8.60 5.58 11.89
C ALA A 18 -7.17 5.99 12.28
N ALA A 19 -7.05 6.81 13.33
CA ALA A 19 -5.76 7.23 13.86
C ALA A 19 -4.94 6.04 14.39
N LEU A 20 -5.58 5.09 15.06
CA LEU A 20 -4.93 3.88 15.56
C LEU A 20 -4.45 2.97 14.42
N ASN A 21 -5.24 2.84 13.34
CA ASN A 21 -4.82 2.12 12.13
C ASN A 21 -3.61 2.78 11.46
N ASP A 22 -3.61 4.10 11.31
CA ASP A 22 -2.45 4.80 10.74
C ASP A 22 -1.21 4.59 11.62
N SER A 23 -1.39 4.67 12.92
CA SER A 23 -0.30 4.40 13.86
C SER A 23 0.24 2.99 13.73
N ASN A 24 -0.62 1.98 13.62
CA ASN A 24 -0.21 0.58 13.50
C ASN A 24 0.44 0.25 12.16
N LEU A 25 -0.14 0.73 11.06
CA LEU A 25 0.32 0.36 9.71
C LEU A 25 1.51 1.19 9.22
N ASN A 26 1.62 2.43 9.68
CA ASN A 26 2.60 3.39 9.18
C ASN A 26 3.54 3.91 10.28
N ARG A 27 3.01 4.57 11.32
CA ARG A 27 3.80 5.31 12.30
C ARG A 27 4.59 4.43 13.24
N TRP A 28 4.09 3.23 13.58
CA TRP A 28 4.79 2.27 14.42
C TRP A 28 6.23 2.04 13.96
N TRP A 29 6.42 1.95 12.66
CA TRP A 29 7.72 1.71 12.05
C TRP A 29 8.52 3.00 11.89
N ILE A 30 7.92 4.02 11.29
CA ILE A 30 8.65 5.21 10.88
C ILE A 30 8.99 6.08 12.08
N ASP A 31 8.05 6.31 13.00
CA ASP A 31 8.33 7.09 14.21
C ASP A 31 9.43 6.42 15.06
N ALA A 32 9.41 5.07 15.14
CA ALA A 32 10.41 4.34 15.90
C ALA A 32 11.83 4.65 15.41
N PHE A 33 12.11 4.52 14.11
CA PHE A 33 13.48 4.75 13.62
C PHE A 33 13.82 6.22 13.40
N THR A 34 12.84 7.12 13.24
CA THR A 34 13.11 8.56 13.07
C THR A 34 13.21 9.31 14.38
N THR A 35 12.45 8.90 15.40
CA THR A 35 12.33 9.61 16.68
C THR A 35 12.77 8.80 17.90
N GLY A 36 12.93 7.49 17.77
CA GLY A 36 13.15 6.56 18.88
C GLY A 36 11.90 6.31 19.72
N LYS A 37 10.71 6.71 19.25
CA LYS A 37 9.46 6.58 19.99
C LYS A 37 8.39 5.88 19.18
N TYR A 38 7.58 5.11 19.86
CA TYR A 38 6.35 4.56 19.30
C TYR A 38 5.19 5.55 19.41
N PRO A 39 4.19 5.49 18.51
CA PRO A 39 2.98 6.31 18.60
C PRO A 39 2.26 6.12 19.93
N GLN A 40 1.95 7.20 20.63
CA GLN A 40 1.43 7.15 22.00
C GLN A 40 0.10 6.39 22.09
N ASN A 41 -0.80 6.58 21.14
CA ASN A 41 -2.09 5.86 21.11
C ASN A 41 -1.91 4.33 21.01
N LEU A 42 -0.86 3.82 20.33
CA LEU A 42 -0.55 2.40 20.34
C LEU A 42 0.13 1.96 21.65
N VAL A 43 0.99 2.79 22.22
CA VAL A 43 1.60 2.53 23.53
C VAL A 43 0.49 2.36 24.57
N ASP A 44 -0.49 3.26 24.58
CA ASP A 44 -1.63 3.21 25.49
C ASP A 44 -2.50 1.96 25.24
N CYS A 45 -2.70 1.59 23.96
CA CYS A 45 -3.47 0.43 23.55
C CYS A 45 -2.80 -0.90 23.98
N TYR A 46 -1.49 -1.03 23.77
CA TYR A 46 -0.75 -2.23 24.14
C TYR A 46 -0.46 -2.33 25.65
N GLY A 47 -0.38 -1.20 26.35
CA GLY A 47 -0.22 -1.14 27.79
C GLY A 47 0.92 -2.03 28.31
N GLU A 48 0.63 -2.88 29.28
CA GLU A 48 1.62 -3.77 29.91
C GLU A 48 2.25 -4.79 28.94
N MET A 49 1.60 -5.13 27.84
CA MET A 49 2.20 -6.05 26.85
C MET A 49 3.47 -5.46 26.24
N LEU A 50 3.43 -4.16 25.93
CA LEU A 50 4.58 -3.47 25.36
C LEU A 50 5.73 -3.38 26.37
N SER A 51 5.44 -3.07 27.63
CA SER A 51 6.45 -2.95 28.69
C SER A 51 7.19 -4.25 29.01
N ARG A 52 6.67 -5.41 28.55
CA ARG A 52 7.33 -6.70 28.72
C ARG A 52 8.41 -6.97 27.66
N VAL A 53 8.38 -6.24 26.56
CA VAL A 53 9.28 -6.46 25.41
C VAL A 53 10.17 -5.26 25.10
N VAL A 54 9.71 -4.05 25.38
CA VAL A 54 10.50 -2.82 25.22
C VAL A 54 11.27 -2.55 26.50
N MET A 55 12.58 -2.54 26.39
CA MET A 55 13.48 -2.35 27.55
C MET A 55 13.95 -0.89 27.65
N PRO A 56 14.27 -0.40 28.85
CA PRO A 56 14.89 0.91 28.99
C PRO A 56 16.19 1.02 28.18
N GLY A 57 16.26 2.03 27.32
CA GLY A 57 17.41 2.26 26.43
C GLY A 57 17.18 1.82 24.98
N ASP A 58 16.15 1.05 24.70
CA ASP A 58 15.83 0.59 23.34
C ASP A 58 15.56 1.78 22.40
N GLU A 59 15.02 2.88 22.92
CA GLU A 59 14.78 4.10 22.16
C GLU A 59 16.03 4.64 21.46
N LYS A 60 17.21 4.41 22.04
CA LYS A 60 18.50 4.81 21.45
C LYS A 60 18.97 3.86 20.36
N LEU A 61 18.55 2.60 20.43
CA LEU A 61 18.87 1.57 19.44
C LEU A 61 17.95 1.66 18.22
N LEU A 62 16.73 2.17 18.40
CA LEU A 62 15.76 2.32 17.33
C LEU A 62 16.10 3.45 16.38
N ILE A 63 16.67 4.55 16.89
CA ILE A 63 16.99 5.73 16.07
C ILE A 63 17.99 5.34 14.99
N ALA A 64 17.59 5.53 13.74
CA ALA A 64 18.44 5.37 12.57
C ALA A 64 18.28 6.58 11.64
N ALA A 65 19.35 6.94 10.96
CA ALA A 65 19.32 7.92 9.89
C ALA A 65 19.28 7.14 8.55
N PRO A 66 18.11 6.84 8.01
CA PRO A 66 18.04 6.07 6.78
C PRO A 66 18.52 6.90 5.59
N ASP A 67 19.19 6.27 4.63
CA ASP A 67 19.53 6.91 3.35
C ASP A 67 18.27 7.23 2.54
N PHE A 68 17.24 6.39 2.64
CA PHE A 68 15.94 6.57 2.00
C PHE A 68 14.86 5.72 2.69
N LEU A 69 13.59 5.98 2.36
CA LEU A 69 12.48 5.12 2.73
C LEU A 69 11.91 4.42 1.51
N GLY A 70 11.88 3.08 1.55
CA GLY A 70 11.17 2.25 0.59
C GLY A 70 9.69 2.14 0.95
N ILE A 71 8.80 2.35 -0.01
CA ILE A 71 7.34 2.32 0.18
C ILE A 71 6.73 1.29 -0.75
N ASN A 72 6.02 0.31 -0.18
CA ASN A 72 5.10 -0.54 -0.91
C ASN A 72 3.70 0.07 -0.81
N TYR A 73 3.06 0.33 -1.95
CA TYR A 73 1.71 0.88 -2.02
C TYR A 73 0.88 0.15 -3.06
N TYR A 74 -0.33 -0.26 -2.69
CA TYR A 74 -1.27 -0.93 -3.59
C TYR A 74 -2.63 -0.23 -3.67
N CYS A 75 -3.14 0.22 -2.52
CA CYS A 75 -4.40 0.93 -2.40
C CYS A 75 -4.46 1.69 -1.08
N ASP A 76 -5.41 2.61 -0.95
CA ASP A 76 -5.74 3.23 0.33
C ASP A 76 -6.57 2.29 1.22
N GLY A 77 -6.51 2.50 2.53
CA GLY A 77 -7.37 1.88 3.52
C GLY A 77 -8.57 2.78 3.84
N PHE A 78 -9.70 2.15 4.13
CA PHE A 78 -10.93 2.87 4.49
C PHE A 78 -11.49 2.32 5.81
N VAL A 79 -11.97 3.20 6.67
CA VAL A 79 -12.65 2.85 7.92
C VAL A 79 -13.98 3.58 7.99
N ARG A 80 -14.98 2.92 8.55
CA ARG A 80 -16.33 3.45 8.76
C ARG A 80 -16.93 2.89 10.05
N ALA A 81 -18.05 3.44 10.48
CA ALA A 81 -18.82 2.88 11.57
C ALA A 81 -19.29 1.44 11.24
N PRO A 82 -19.34 0.53 12.24
CA PRO A 82 -19.88 -0.82 12.08
C PRO A 82 -21.32 -0.78 11.57
N ARG A 83 -21.68 -1.77 10.75
CA ARG A 83 -23.04 -1.99 10.28
C ARG A 83 -23.58 -3.32 10.83
N PRO A 84 -24.90 -3.49 10.95
CA PRO A 84 -25.50 -4.74 11.46
C PRO A 84 -25.09 -6.00 10.70
N GLU A 85 -24.78 -5.87 9.40
CA GLU A 85 -24.37 -6.96 8.52
C GLU A 85 -22.87 -7.29 8.59
N ASP A 86 -22.08 -6.47 9.26
CA ASP A 86 -20.64 -6.70 9.38
C ASP A 86 -20.39 -7.97 10.22
N LYS A 87 -19.44 -8.77 9.77
CA LYS A 87 -19.02 -9.92 10.57
C LYS A 87 -18.33 -9.44 11.84
N PRO A 88 -18.56 -10.10 12.98
CA PRO A 88 -17.86 -9.77 14.20
C PRO A 88 -16.35 -9.92 14.01
N ALA A 89 -15.60 -9.05 14.67
CA ALA A 89 -14.13 -9.20 14.72
C ALA A 89 -13.80 -10.62 15.22
N ILE A 90 -12.75 -11.21 14.66
CA ILE A 90 -12.31 -12.55 15.07
C ILE A 90 -11.90 -12.47 16.55
N GLU A 91 -12.65 -13.17 17.42
CA GLU A 91 -12.27 -13.30 18.83
C GLU A 91 -10.87 -13.91 18.91
N GLY A 92 -9.99 -13.29 19.68
CA GLY A 92 -8.61 -13.76 19.86
C GLY A 92 -7.62 -13.28 18.80
N GLY A 93 -7.98 -12.32 17.97
CA GLY A 93 -7.01 -11.63 17.12
C GLY A 93 -5.87 -11.05 17.95
N PHE A 94 -4.65 -11.14 17.43
CA PHE A 94 -3.42 -10.69 18.10
C PHE A 94 -3.40 -9.16 18.39
N MET A 95 -4.33 -8.43 17.82
CA MET A 95 -4.44 -6.98 17.97
C MET A 95 -5.43 -6.64 19.09
N PRO A 96 -5.04 -5.81 20.06
CA PRO A 96 -5.86 -5.49 21.24
C PRO A 96 -7.04 -4.55 20.95
N PHE A 97 -7.27 -4.18 19.72
CA PHE A 97 -8.40 -3.35 19.29
C PHE A 97 -9.26 -4.09 18.28
N PRO A 98 -10.54 -3.72 18.13
CA PRO A 98 -11.43 -4.37 17.21
C PRO A 98 -10.82 -4.33 15.82
N GLN A 99 -10.41 -5.49 15.32
CA GLN A 99 -10.06 -5.60 13.92
C GLN A 99 -11.32 -5.27 13.14
N ARG A 100 -11.28 -4.16 12.45
CA ARG A 100 -12.33 -3.90 11.54
C ARG A 100 -12.28 -4.89 10.41
N VAL A 101 -13.26 -5.73 10.42
CA VAL A 101 -13.39 -6.86 9.51
C VAL A 101 -13.91 -6.43 8.16
N ASP A 102 -13.93 -5.20 7.84
CA ASP A 102 -14.48 -4.88 6.57
C ASP A 102 -13.41 -4.40 5.59
N GLY A 103 -12.87 -5.36 4.84
CA GLY A 103 -12.22 -5.09 3.55
C GLY A 103 -13.21 -4.70 2.46
N SER A 104 -14.49 -4.40 2.80
CA SER A 104 -15.41 -3.89 1.82
C SER A 104 -14.98 -2.50 1.40
N SER A 105 -14.70 -2.38 0.13
CA SER A 105 -14.45 -1.10 -0.52
C SER A 105 -15.66 -0.20 -0.34
N PRO A 106 -15.48 1.12 -0.19
CA PRO A 106 -16.57 2.07 -0.21
C PRO A 106 -17.48 1.81 -1.40
N ALA A 107 -18.80 1.91 -1.21
CA ALA A 107 -19.78 1.59 -2.26
C ALA A 107 -19.53 2.36 -3.56
N HIS A 108 -19.00 3.58 -3.49
CA HIS A 108 -18.64 4.40 -4.66
C HIS A 108 -17.36 3.95 -5.38
N LEU A 109 -16.54 3.08 -4.77
CA LEU A 109 -15.28 2.55 -5.35
C LEU A 109 -15.40 1.09 -5.78
N THR A 110 -16.54 0.43 -5.58
CA THR A 110 -16.72 -1.02 -5.85
C THR A 110 -16.65 -1.39 -7.32
N ASN A 111 -16.74 -0.43 -8.23
CA ASN A 111 -16.73 -0.69 -9.68
C ASN A 111 -15.32 -0.85 -10.26
N ASP A 112 -14.27 -0.52 -9.50
CA ASP A 112 -12.89 -0.61 -9.94
C ASP A 112 -12.03 -1.35 -8.91
N LEU A 113 -12.23 -2.66 -8.87
CA LEU A 113 -11.50 -3.57 -8.01
C LEU A 113 -10.47 -4.37 -8.80
N THR A 114 -9.34 -4.63 -8.16
CA THR A 114 -8.37 -5.62 -8.63
C THR A 114 -8.89 -7.04 -8.39
N ALA A 115 -8.23 -8.07 -8.92
CA ALA A 115 -8.57 -9.45 -8.63
C ALA A 115 -8.33 -9.85 -7.15
N MET A 116 -7.61 -9.02 -6.38
CA MET A 116 -7.48 -9.15 -4.93
C MET A 116 -8.68 -8.55 -4.17
N GLY A 117 -9.63 -7.92 -4.86
CA GLY A 117 -10.70 -7.16 -4.23
C GLY A 117 -10.27 -5.80 -3.68
N TRP A 118 -9.07 -5.32 -4.03
CA TRP A 118 -8.57 -4.03 -3.60
C TRP A 118 -9.07 -2.91 -4.51
N VAL A 119 -9.42 -1.79 -3.92
CA VAL A 119 -9.82 -0.58 -4.66
C VAL A 119 -8.63 0.01 -5.43
N VAL A 120 -8.93 0.60 -6.57
CA VAL A 120 -7.94 1.33 -7.36
C VAL A 120 -7.97 2.81 -6.95
N THR A 121 -6.93 3.26 -6.27
CA THR A 121 -6.82 4.62 -5.68
C THR A 121 -5.53 5.31 -6.12
N PRO A 122 -5.41 5.72 -7.38
CA PRO A 122 -4.15 6.26 -7.92
C PRO A 122 -3.68 7.53 -7.22
N GLU A 123 -4.60 8.44 -6.89
CA GLU A 123 -4.29 9.68 -6.17
C GLU A 123 -3.69 9.42 -4.79
N GLY A 124 -4.03 8.29 -4.18
CA GLY A 124 -3.51 7.87 -2.89
C GLY A 124 -1.99 7.74 -2.86
N LEU A 125 -1.37 7.26 -3.95
CA LEU A 125 0.10 7.16 -4.01
C LEU A 125 0.76 8.54 -3.94
N GLY A 126 0.28 9.51 -4.71
CA GLY A 126 0.80 10.88 -4.67
C GLY A 126 0.56 11.55 -3.33
N ASN A 127 -0.62 11.36 -2.74
CA ASN A 127 -0.97 11.88 -1.42
C ASN A 127 -0.10 11.26 -0.32
N LEU A 128 0.15 9.95 -0.39
CA LEU A 128 1.00 9.24 0.57
C LEU A 128 2.43 9.79 0.58
N VAL A 129 3.07 9.94 -0.57
CA VAL A 129 4.46 10.43 -0.62
C VAL A 129 4.57 11.88 -0.16
N LYS A 130 3.58 12.73 -0.45
CA LYS A 130 3.51 14.11 0.08
C LYS A 130 3.34 14.12 1.59
N ARG A 131 2.47 13.27 2.13
CA ARG A 131 2.27 13.11 3.57
C ARG A 131 3.55 12.64 4.26
N VAL A 132 4.19 11.59 3.73
CA VAL A 132 5.43 11.05 4.30
C VAL A 132 6.52 12.12 4.34
N HIS A 133 6.70 12.87 3.26
CA HIS A 133 7.69 13.96 3.23
C HIS A 133 7.37 15.06 4.24
N LYS A 134 6.10 15.39 4.46
CA LYS A 134 5.65 16.37 5.44
C LYS A 134 5.85 15.89 6.89
N ASP A 135 5.42 14.65 7.18
CA ASP A 135 5.37 14.13 8.55
C ASP A 135 6.77 13.71 9.04
N TRP A 136 7.65 13.25 8.14
CA TRP A 136 9.01 12.79 8.45
C TRP A 136 10.06 13.48 7.57
N PRO A 137 10.28 14.78 7.74
CA PRO A 137 11.18 15.57 6.88
C PRO A 137 12.67 15.19 7.03
N SER A 138 13.02 14.39 8.03
CA SER A 138 14.38 13.86 8.20
C SER A 138 14.72 12.75 7.21
N ILE A 139 13.74 12.17 6.53
CA ILE A 139 13.96 11.15 5.50
C ILE A 139 14.40 11.84 4.19
N PRO A 140 15.63 11.57 3.68
CA PRO A 140 16.19 12.36 2.58
C PRO A 140 15.43 12.22 1.26
N TYR A 141 14.98 11.00 0.92
CA TYR A 141 14.17 10.73 -0.26
C TYR A 141 13.39 9.43 -0.15
N LEU A 142 12.43 9.24 -1.04
CA LEU A 142 11.53 8.12 -1.10
C LEU A 142 11.77 7.28 -2.35
N VAL A 143 11.53 5.98 -2.25
CA VAL A 143 11.53 5.05 -3.38
C VAL A 143 10.25 4.23 -3.29
N ILE A 144 9.48 4.17 -4.36
CA ILE A 144 8.36 3.23 -4.44
C ILE A 144 8.95 1.87 -4.80
N THR A 145 9.04 1.01 -3.81
CA THR A 145 9.64 -0.33 -3.93
C THR A 145 8.67 -1.36 -4.48
N GLU A 146 7.35 -1.13 -4.30
CA GLU A 146 6.31 -1.92 -4.93
C GLU A 146 5.07 -1.07 -5.19
N ASN A 147 4.53 -1.19 -6.41
CA ASN A 147 3.19 -0.73 -6.78
C ASN A 147 2.70 -1.55 -7.97
N GLY A 148 1.50 -2.10 -7.87
CA GLY A 148 0.96 -2.96 -8.91
C GLY A 148 -0.43 -3.48 -8.61
N SER A 149 -0.96 -4.26 -9.53
CA SER A 149 -2.30 -4.81 -9.42
C SER A 149 -2.39 -6.20 -10.04
N SER A 150 -3.22 -7.07 -9.49
CA SER A 150 -3.53 -8.36 -10.09
C SER A 150 -4.85 -8.31 -10.85
N TYR A 151 -4.86 -8.98 -12.00
CA TYR A 151 -6.05 -9.19 -12.83
C TYR A 151 -6.02 -10.58 -13.45
N ASP A 152 -7.19 -11.05 -13.92
CA ASP A 152 -7.34 -12.34 -14.60
C ASP A 152 -6.85 -12.21 -16.05
N ASP A 153 -5.54 -12.30 -16.22
CA ASP A 153 -4.90 -12.14 -17.52
C ASP A 153 -5.04 -13.41 -18.37
N VAL A 154 -5.51 -13.25 -19.59
CA VAL A 154 -5.66 -14.33 -20.56
C VAL A 154 -4.81 -14.07 -21.79
N LYS A 155 -4.01 -15.06 -22.18
CA LYS A 155 -3.24 -15.02 -23.43
C LYS A 155 -4.15 -15.43 -24.59
N VAL A 156 -4.36 -14.54 -25.54
CA VAL A 156 -5.16 -14.76 -26.75
C VAL A 156 -4.31 -14.46 -27.97
N ASN A 157 -4.24 -15.40 -28.92
CA ASN A 157 -3.44 -15.26 -30.14
C ASN A 157 -1.98 -14.84 -29.90
N GLY A 158 -1.38 -15.33 -28.82
CA GLY A 158 0.01 -15.03 -28.47
C GLY A 158 0.22 -13.72 -27.71
N GLU A 159 -0.82 -12.94 -27.45
CA GLU A 159 -0.75 -11.66 -26.73
C GLU A 159 -1.57 -11.66 -25.44
N VAL A 160 -1.18 -10.80 -24.48
CA VAL A 160 -1.93 -10.52 -23.26
C VAL A 160 -2.24 -9.03 -23.23
N ILE A 161 -3.51 -8.69 -23.40
CA ILE A 161 -4.01 -7.32 -23.44
C ILE A 161 -4.63 -6.99 -22.09
N ASP A 162 -3.80 -6.55 -21.15
CA ASP A 162 -4.14 -6.25 -19.78
C ASP A 162 -4.48 -4.75 -19.58
N THR A 163 -5.56 -4.31 -20.21
CA THR A 163 -5.96 -2.88 -20.21
C THR A 163 -6.15 -2.29 -18.82
N LYS A 164 -6.74 -3.04 -17.88
CA LYS A 164 -6.96 -2.59 -16.49
C LYS A 164 -5.64 -2.36 -15.76
N ARG A 165 -4.67 -3.29 -15.86
CA ARG A 165 -3.35 -3.12 -15.25
C ARG A 165 -2.59 -1.96 -15.91
N THR A 166 -2.71 -1.81 -17.23
CA THR A 166 -2.10 -0.69 -17.95
C THR A 166 -2.66 0.64 -17.45
N ALA A 167 -3.98 0.75 -17.30
CA ALA A 167 -4.63 1.94 -16.76
C ALA A 167 -4.21 2.22 -15.30
N TYR A 168 -4.19 1.17 -14.45
CA TYR A 168 -3.71 1.26 -13.07
C TYR A 168 -2.30 1.85 -13.02
N LEU A 169 -1.37 1.26 -13.77
CA LEU A 169 0.04 1.68 -13.80
C LEU A 169 0.18 3.14 -14.24
N VAL A 170 -0.47 3.52 -15.33
CA VAL A 170 -0.39 4.90 -15.86
C VAL A 170 -0.95 5.90 -14.86
N ALA A 171 -2.12 5.63 -14.27
CA ALA A 171 -2.75 6.54 -13.33
C ALA A 171 -1.92 6.74 -12.04
N HIS A 172 -1.34 5.66 -11.49
CA HIS A 172 -0.47 5.75 -10.32
C HIS A 172 0.84 6.51 -10.62
N LEU A 173 1.46 6.25 -11.76
CA LEU A 173 2.66 6.99 -12.19
C LEU A 173 2.36 8.47 -12.45
N GLN A 174 1.19 8.80 -13.00
CA GLN A 174 0.77 10.19 -13.18
C GLN A 174 0.59 10.90 -11.84
N SER A 175 -0.07 10.25 -10.88
CA SER A 175 -0.23 10.78 -9.53
C SER A 175 1.12 11.01 -8.84
N LEU A 176 2.05 10.06 -9.00
CA LEU A 176 3.40 10.17 -8.47
C LEU A 176 4.19 11.30 -9.12
N GLN A 177 4.09 11.45 -10.45
CA GLN A 177 4.72 12.54 -11.19
C GLN A 177 4.21 13.92 -10.73
N ASN A 178 2.91 14.05 -10.50
CA ASN A 178 2.32 15.27 -9.96
C ASN A 178 2.89 15.58 -8.56
N ALA A 179 2.98 14.55 -7.69
CA ALA A 179 3.55 14.74 -6.36
C ALA A 179 5.04 15.15 -6.39
N ILE A 180 5.83 14.59 -7.33
CA ILE A 180 7.23 15.01 -7.54
C ILE A 180 7.29 16.47 -8.01
N SER A 181 6.40 16.88 -8.90
CA SER A 181 6.32 18.28 -9.37
C SER A 181 5.93 19.22 -8.23
N ASP A 182 5.14 18.75 -7.26
CA ASP A 182 4.80 19.46 -6.01
C ASP A 182 5.93 19.45 -4.96
N GLY A 183 7.07 18.82 -5.26
CA GLY A 183 8.26 18.82 -4.40
C GLY A 183 8.46 17.55 -3.55
N ALA A 184 7.67 16.48 -3.73
CA ALA A 184 7.92 15.22 -3.04
C ALA A 184 9.25 14.59 -3.53
N PRO A 185 10.18 14.21 -2.61
CA PRO A 185 11.54 13.79 -2.96
C PRO A 185 11.60 12.31 -3.39
N VAL A 186 10.79 11.91 -4.36
CA VAL A 186 10.77 10.53 -4.87
C VAL A 186 11.85 10.36 -5.93
N LYS A 187 12.69 9.33 -5.81
CA LYS A 187 13.82 9.07 -6.73
C LYS A 187 13.74 7.74 -7.48
N GLY A 188 12.79 6.89 -7.16
CA GLY A 188 12.67 5.59 -7.81
C GLY A 188 11.26 5.01 -7.74
N TYR A 189 10.96 4.17 -8.72
CA TYR A 189 9.69 3.42 -8.78
C TYR A 189 9.93 2.04 -9.37
N PHE A 190 9.41 1.02 -8.70
CA PHE A 190 9.43 -0.36 -9.13
C PHE A 190 8.01 -0.91 -9.22
N ALA A 191 7.65 -1.39 -10.41
CA ALA A 191 6.38 -2.05 -10.60
C ALA A 191 6.39 -3.45 -9.94
N TRP A 192 5.37 -3.77 -9.17
CA TRP A 192 5.12 -5.12 -8.69
C TRP A 192 4.12 -5.84 -9.61
N SER A 193 4.55 -6.85 -10.36
CA SER A 193 5.91 -7.39 -10.40
C SER A 193 6.36 -7.56 -11.86
N LEU A 194 7.62 -7.86 -12.09
CA LEU A 194 8.12 -8.09 -13.45
C LEU A 194 7.46 -9.32 -14.07
N LEU A 195 7.49 -10.46 -13.38
CA LEU A 195 6.93 -11.73 -13.85
C LEU A 195 5.73 -12.12 -13.00
N ASP A 196 4.73 -12.79 -13.58
CA ASP A 196 3.77 -13.54 -12.78
C ASP A 196 4.54 -14.53 -11.89
N ASN A 197 4.18 -14.58 -10.60
CA ASN A 197 4.92 -15.36 -9.61
C ASN A 197 3.98 -15.99 -8.57
N PHE A 198 4.55 -16.59 -7.52
CA PHE A 198 3.81 -17.14 -6.39
C PHE A 198 3.40 -16.01 -5.43
N GLU A 199 2.09 -15.76 -5.33
CA GLU A 199 1.53 -14.67 -4.52
C GLU A 199 1.10 -15.20 -3.14
N TRP A 200 2.04 -15.49 -2.27
CA TRP A 200 1.82 -15.89 -0.87
C TRP A 200 0.65 -16.89 -0.69
N ALA A 201 -0.35 -16.54 0.09
CA ALA A 201 -1.52 -17.39 0.36
C ALA A 201 -2.40 -17.63 -0.88
N GLU A 202 -2.32 -16.77 -1.90
CA GLU A 202 -3.06 -16.90 -3.16
C GLU A 202 -2.40 -17.86 -4.17
N GLY A 203 -1.18 -18.30 -3.88
CA GLY A 203 -0.42 -19.19 -4.76
C GLY A 203 -0.20 -18.57 -6.14
N TYR A 204 -0.51 -19.32 -7.19
CA TYR A 204 -0.36 -18.87 -8.59
C TYR A 204 -1.65 -18.31 -9.19
N ALA A 205 -2.73 -18.19 -8.40
CA ALA A 205 -4.02 -17.73 -8.90
C ALA A 205 -4.05 -16.22 -9.20
N LYS A 206 -3.27 -15.42 -8.45
CA LYS A 206 -3.23 -13.96 -8.62
C LYS A 206 -1.99 -13.55 -9.40
N ARG A 207 -2.22 -12.86 -10.52
CA ARG A 207 -1.18 -12.48 -11.48
C ARG A 207 -0.88 -11.00 -11.38
N PHE A 208 0.27 -10.64 -10.79
CA PHE A 208 0.75 -9.26 -10.68
C PHE A 208 1.75 -8.87 -11.78
N GLY A 209 2.36 -9.84 -12.43
CA GLY A 209 3.40 -9.60 -13.42
C GLY A 209 2.97 -8.68 -14.57
N ILE A 210 3.87 -7.84 -15.03
CA ILE A 210 3.75 -7.16 -16.32
C ILE A 210 4.19 -8.05 -17.49
N VAL A 211 4.78 -9.21 -17.17
CA VAL A 211 5.09 -10.31 -18.09
C VAL A 211 4.32 -11.55 -17.63
N HIS A 212 3.49 -12.08 -18.51
CA HIS A 212 2.75 -13.30 -18.27
C HIS A 212 3.69 -14.51 -18.29
N VAL A 213 3.52 -15.41 -17.32
CA VAL A 213 4.22 -16.69 -17.24
C VAL A 213 3.22 -17.83 -17.44
N ASP A 214 3.43 -18.65 -18.44
CA ASP A 214 2.75 -19.94 -18.53
C ASP A 214 3.42 -20.88 -17.52
N TYR A 215 2.70 -21.28 -16.48
CA TYR A 215 3.27 -22.08 -15.39
C TYR A 215 3.52 -23.55 -15.74
N GLN A 216 3.10 -24.01 -16.92
CA GLN A 216 3.39 -25.36 -17.40
C GLN A 216 4.62 -25.38 -18.30
N THR A 217 4.73 -24.42 -19.22
CA THR A 217 5.80 -24.35 -20.23
C THR A 217 6.93 -23.38 -19.84
N PHE A 218 6.67 -22.51 -18.86
CA PHE A 218 7.53 -21.39 -18.46
C PHE A 218 7.77 -20.36 -19.58
N GLU A 219 6.94 -20.37 -20.61
CA GLU A 219 6.96 -19.33 -21.63
C GLU A 219 6.60 -17.97 -20.99
N ARG A 220 7.34 -16.94 -21.38
CA ARG A 220 7.16 -15.57 -20.91
C ARG A 220 6.66 -14.70 -22.03
N THR A 221 5.51 -14.06 -21.81
CA THR A 221 4.87 -13.18 -22.81
C THR A 221 4.73 -11.78 -22.23
N PRO A 222 5.47 -10.75 -22.73
CA PRO A 222 5.27 -9.38 -22.30
C PRO A 222 3.81 -8.94 -22.54
N LYS A 223 3.19 -8.40 -21.48
CA LYS A 223 1.81 -7.90 -21.54
C LYS A 223 1.76 -6.48 -22.12
N MET A 224 0.56 -5.96 -22.37
CA MET A 224 0.39 -4.58 -22.84
C MET A 224 0.99 -3.58 -21.82
N SER A 225 0.79 -3.82 -20.52
CA SER A 225 1.37 -3.03 -19.43
C SER A 225 2.89 -2.98 -19.46
N PHE A 226 3.58 -4.08 -19.82
CA PHE A 226 5.04 -4.08 -20.00
C PHE A 226 5.47 -3.14 -21.12
N LYS A 227 4.77 -3.21 -22.27
CA LYS A 227 5.08 -2.36 -23.42
C LYS A 227 4.91 -0.88 -23.04
N ARG A 228 3.80 -0.56 -22.36
CA ARG A 228 3.52 0.81 -21.89
C ARG A 228 4.51 1.29 -20.84
N TYR A 229 4.89 0.46 -19.87
CA TYR A 229 5.88 0.82 -18.85
C TYR A 229 7.27 1.08 -19.48
N LYS A 230 7.67 0.28 -20.45
CA LYS A 230 8.89 0.51 -21.22
C LYS A 230 8.89 1.89 -21.92
N GLU A 231 7.77 2.29 -22.52
CA GLU A 231 7.61 3.62 -23.15
C GLU A 231 7.76 4.74 -22.13
N ILE A 232 7.09 4.62 -20.96
CA ILE A 232 7.16 5.58 -19.86
C ILE A 232 8.60 5.75 -19.37
N ILE A 233 9.33 4.64 -19.17
CA ILE A 233 10.73 4.67 -18.76
C ILE A 233 11.58 5.40 -19.82
N ALA A 234 11.40 5.08 -21.11
CA ALA A 234 12.16 5.70 -22.18
C ALA A 234 11.88 7.21 -22.33
N ALA A 235 10.64 7.62 -22.11
CA ALA A 235 10.22 9.02 -22.17
C ALA A 235 10.52 9.79 -20.87
N ASN A 236 10.78 9.09 -19.77
CA ASN A 236 10.89 9.63 -18.40
C ASN A 236 9.68 10.50 -18.01
N THR A 237 8.49 10.08 -18.42
CA THR A 237 7.21 10.73 -18.12
C THR A 237 6.08 9.74 -18.22
N ALA A 238 5.02 9.94 -17.42
CA ALA A 238 3.83 9.09 -17.38
C ALA A 238 2.80 9.37 -18.51
N ILE A 239 3.06 10.34 -19.38
CA ILE A 239 2.15 10.76 -20.46
C ILE A 239 2.20 9.81 -21.66
#